data_f666bf5ffbbc21ee503868e82a154888
#
_entry.id   f666bf5ffbbc21ee503868e82a154888
#
_cell.length_a   1.000
_cell.length_b   1.000
_cell.length_c   1.000
_cell.angle_alpha   90.00
_cell.angle_beta   90.00
_cell.angle_gamma   90.00
#
_symmetry.space_group_name_H-M   'P 1'
#
loop_
_entity.id
_entity.type
_entity.pdbx_description
1 polymer ?
#
loop_
_entity_poly.entity_id
_entity_poly.type
_entity_poly.pdbx_seq_one_letter_code
_entity_poly.pdbx_strand_id
1 'polypeptide(L)'
;KLLSTYLTNRHAVNLSKRGKDTPFDIPNAEIFLKKYSKEKVKDPDTGKLITYEEAAKKIDTFIQDGVLKYAFDGGLITKEAYNAFREINKNYVPMAAELPRPGESGFIREASNPFKKLKGQKKYKIIDPLESIVKNTDYIVRMTELNKTKNDFINTIIEAQKKDPVSL
;
A
#
# COMPACT_ATOMS: atom_id res chain seq x y z
N LYS A 1 16.12 -9.71 4.05
CA LYS A 1 16.04 -9.02 5.38
C LYS A 1 16.56 -7.58 5.33
N LEU A 2 17.79 -7.30 4.85
CA LEU A 2 18.35 -5.94 4.87
C LEU A 2 17.56 -4.94 4.01
N LEU A 3 17.09 -5.32 2.82
CA LEU A 3 16.24 -4.44 2.01
C LEU A 3 14.91 -4.12 2.72
N SER A 4 14.27 -5.09 3.36
CA SER A 4 13.07 -4.86 4.16
C SER A 4 13.32 -3.85 5.28
N THR A 5 14.44 -4.00 6.00
CA THR A 5 14.85 -3.03 7.03
C THR A 5 15.13 -1.65 6.43
N TYR A 6 15.75 -1.58 5.25
CA TYR A 6 15.98 -0.33 4.54
C TYR A 6 14.66 0.39 4.20
N LEU A 7 13.68 -0.32 3.66
CA LEU A 7 12.36 0.22 3.35
C LEU A 7 11.63 0.73 4.60
N THR A 8 11.68 -0.04 5.69
CA THR A 8 11.09 0.35 6.99
C THR A 8 11.70 1.65 7.51
N ASN A 9 13.03 1.73 7.56
CA ASN A 9 13.72 2.91 8.05
C ASN A 9 13.46 4.13 7.17
N ARG A 10 13.44 3.96 5.83
CA ARG A 10 13.11 5.04 4.89
C ARG A 10 11.70 5.57 5.12
N HIS A 11 10.74 4.69 5.34
CA HIS A 11 9.37 5.08 5.65
C HIS A 11 9.27 5.80 7.00
N ALA A 12 9.94 5.30 8.04
CA ALA A 12 9.97 5.91 9.37
C ALA A 12 10.54 7.34 9.34
N VAL A 13 11.69 7.54 8.66
CA VAL A 13 12.29 8.87 8.48
C VAL A 13 11.37 9.80 7.71
N ASN A 14 10.69 9.31 6.68
CA ASN A 14 9.72 10.11 5.93
C ASN A 14 8.52 10.54 6.80
N LEU A 15 7.99 9.65 7.63
CA LEU A 15 6.91 9.97 8.58
C LEU A 15 7.35 11.05 9.58
N SER A 16 8.54 10.89 10.18
CA SER A 16 9.11 11.86 11.12
C SER A 16 9.28 13.24 10.48
N LYS A 17 9.85 13.33 9.27
CA LYS A 17 9.97 14.60 8.52
C LYS A 17 8.64 15.30 8.25
N ARG A 18 7.55 14.56 8.28
CA ARG A 18 6.17 15.08 8.12
C ARG A 18 5.49 15.35 9.46
N GLY A 19 6.24 15.36 10.57
CA GLY A 19 5.72 15.58 11.92
C GLY A 19 4.75 14.48 12.40
N LYS A 20 4.91 13.24 11.87
CA LYS A 20 4.10 12.10 12.31
C LYS A 20 4.84 11.30 13.37
N ASP A 21 4.12 10.96 14.44
CA ASP A 21 4.63 10.02 15.43
C ASP A 21 4.98 8.67 14.79
N THR A 22 6.14 8.15 15.19
CA THR A 22 6.63 6.86 14.73
C THR A 22 7.26 6.12 15.92
N PRO A 23 7.07 4.80 16.04
CA PRO A 23 7.69 4.01 17.10
C PRO A 23 9.18 3.72 16.84
N PHE A 24 9.74 4.23 15.74
CA PHE A 24 11.11 3.94 15.32
C PHE A 24 12.09 5.00 15.86
N ASP A 25 13.30 4.54 16.17
CA ASP A 25 14.45 5.40 16.50
C ASP A 25 14.96 6.08 15.22
N ILE A 26 14.59 7.34 15.02
CA ILE A 26 14.89 8.08 13.79
C ILE A 26 16.39 8.33 13.60
N PRO A 27 17.19 8.75 14.60
CA PRO A 27 18.64 8.88 14.46
C PRO A 27 19.30 7.59 13.97
N ASN A 28 18.96 6.45 14.56
CA ASN A 28 19.48 5.15 14.13
C ASN A 28 18.98 4.74 12.73
N ALA A 29 17.74 5.08 12.38
CA ALA A 29 17.21 4.85 11.04
C ALA A 29 17.97 5.65 9.97
N GLU A 30 18.31 6.91 10.23
CA GLU A 30 19.10 7.74 9.31
C GLU A 30 20.54 7.22 9.12
N ILE A 31 21.20 6.81 10.21
CA ILE A 31 22.51 6.16 10.16
C ILE A 31 22.44 4.88 9.31
N PHE A 32 21.42 4.05 9.53
CA PHE A 32 21.22 2.84 8.75
C PHE A 32 21.05 3.13 7.26
N LEU A 33 20.18 4.08 6.91
CA LEU A 33 19.97 4.46 5.52
C LEU A 33 21.23 4.94 4.85
N LYS A 34 22.03 5.81 5.51
CA LYS A 34 23.29 6.31 4.98
C LYS A 34 24.30 5.17 4.75
N LYS A 35 24.37 4.22 5.68
CA LYS A 35 25.29 3.07 5.59
C LYS A 35 24.91 2.12 4.44
N TYR A 36 23.61 1.81 4.29
CA TYR A 36 23.15 0.74 3.39
C TYR A 36 22.54 1.22 2.07
N SER A 37 22.48 2.54 1.81
CA SER A 37 21.92 3.07 0.55
C SER A 37 22.58 2.51 -0.71
N LYS A 38 23.90 2.26 -0.64
CA LYS A 38 24.71 1.74 -1.75
C LYS A 38 24.85 0.22 -1.78
N GLU A 39 24.30 -0.49 -0.78
CA GLU A 39 24.25 -1.93 -0.80
C GLU A 39 23.45 -2.42 -2.01
N LYS A 40 23.84 -3.58 -2.56
CA LYS A 40 23.30 -4.07 -3.82
C LYS A 40 22.39 -5.27 -3.62
N VAL A 41 21.38 -5.33 -4.45
CA VAL A 41 20.45 -6.45 -4.58
C VAL A 41 20.28 -6.78 -6.06
N LYS A 42 20.04 -8.05 -6.36
CA LYS A 42 19.74 -8.47 -7.74
C LYS A 42 18.33 -8.01 -8.12
N ASP A 43 18.24 -7.26 -9.17
CA ASP A 43 16.98 -6.86 -9.78
C ASP A 43 16.34 -8.09 -10.47
N PRO A 44 15.12 -8.52 -10.08
CA PRO A 44 14.50 -9.70 -10.64
C PRO A 44 14.16 -9.55 -12.13
N ASP A 45 13.88 -8.33 -12.59
CA ASP A 45 13.45 -8.06 -13.97
C ASP A 45 14.63 -8.12 -14.96
N THR A 46 15.76 -7.54 -14.56
CA THR A 46 16.92 -7.37 -15.45
C THR A 46 18.08 -8.30 -15.12
N GLY A 47 18.06 -8.94 -13.95
CA GLY A 47 19.15 -9.75 -13.41
C GLY A 47 20.39 -8.95 -12.97
N LYS A 48 20.39 -7.63 -13.15
CA LYS A 48 21.50 -6.74 -12.78
C LYS A 48 21.52 -6.44 -11.29
N LEU A 49 22.71 -6.08 -10.79
CA LEU A 49 22.83 -5.58 -9.42
C LEU A 49 22.46 -4.10 -9.39
N ILE A 50 21.47 -3.76 -8.59
CA ILE A 50 21.02 -2.39 -8.31
C ILE A 50 21.21 -2.06 -6.83
N THR A 51 21.34 -0.79 -6.49
CA THR A 51 21.44 -0.35 -5.09
C THR A 51 20.09 -0.49 -4.36
N TYR A 52 20.13 -0.51 -3.03
CA TYR A 52 18.88 -0.49 -2.24
C TYR A 52 18.06 0.77 -2.48
N GLU A 53 18.72 1.90 -2.76
CA GLU A 53 18.02 3.13 -3.12
C GLU A 53 17.27 2.99 -4.45
N GLU A 54 17.91 2.40 -5.48
CA GLU A 54 17.27 2.15 -6.77
C GLU A 54 16.14 1.13 -6.65
N ALA A 55 16.35 0.04 -5.88
CA ALA A 55 15.30 -0.94 -5.60
C ALA A 55 14.10 -0.30 -4.90
N ALA A 56 14.34 0.57 -3.93
CA ALA A 56 13.29 1.29 -3.24
C ALA A 56 12.52 2.25 -4.16
N LYS A 57 13.20 2.94 -5.09
CA LYS A 57 12.55 3.77 -6.12
C LYS A 57 11.68 2.95 -7.07
N LYS A 58 12.13 1.76 -7.48
CA LYS A 58 11.32 0.84 -8.28
C LYS A 58 10.04 0.43 -7.55
N ILE A 59 10.15 0.13 -6.25
CA ILE A 59 8.98 -0.20 -5.41
C ILE A 59 8.02 1.00 -5.31
N ASP A 60 8.54 2.22 -5.14
CA ASP A 60 7.70 3.43 -5.13
C ASP A 60 6.95 3.59 -6.45
N THR A 61 7.63 3.44 -7.59
CA THR A 61 7.02 3.50 -8.92
C THR A 61 5.95 2.41 -9.08
N PHE A 62 6.24 1.18 -8.67
CA PHE A 62 5.26 0.10 -8.71
C PHE A 62 3.99 0.44 -7.90
N ILE A 63 4.15 0.98 -6.69
CA ILE A 63 3.01 1.35 -5.84
C ILE A 63 2.25 2.54 -6.44
N GLN A 64 2.97 3.59 -6.87
CA GLN A 64 2.36 4.85 -7.31
C GLN A 64 1.74 4.75 -8.71
N ASP A 65 2.50 4.24 -9.66
CA ASP A 65 2.12 4.25 -11.08
C ASP A 65 1.51 2.90 -11.52
N GLY A 66 1.67 1.86 -10.72
CA GLY A 66 1.00 0.57 -10.89
C GLY A 66 -0.26 0.49 -10.03
N VAL A 67 -0.09 0.13 -8.78
CA VAL A 67 -1.20 -0.25 -7.88
C VAL A 67 -2.19 0.88 -7.64
N LEU A 68 -1.69 2.07 -7.29
CA LEU A 68 -2.56 3.22 -7.00
C LEU A 68 -3.28 3.72 -8.26
N LYS A 69 -2.54 3.77 -9.38
CA LYS A 69 -3.14 4.13 -10.67
C LYS A 69 -4.21 3.14 -11.10
N TYR A 70 -3.98 1.84 -10.93
CA TYR A 70 -4.96 0.80 -11.22
C TYR A 70 -6.25 0.96 -10.38
N ALA A 71 -6.11 1.27 -9.09
CA ALA A 71 -7.25 1.57 -8.21
C ALA A 71 -8.04 2.80 -8.68
N PHE A 72 -7.35 3.84 -9.12
CA PHE A 72 -7.96 5.05 -9.67
C PHE A 72 -8.68 4.78 -10.99
N ASP A 73 -8.00 4.15 -11.95
CA ASP A 73 -8.56 3.82 -13.26
C ASP A 73 -9.78 2.89 -13.16
N GLY A 74 -9.81 2.01 -12.15
CA GLY A 74 -10.96 1.14 -11.84
C GLY A 74 -12.03 1.79 -10.97
N GLY A 75 -11.92 3.10 -10.68
CA GLY A 75 -12.91 3.84 -9.92
C GLY A 75 -13.02 3.46 -8.44
N LEU A 76 -12.03 2.74 -7.89
CA LEU A 76 -12.00 2.39 -6.46
C LEU A 76 -11.72 3.61 -5.58
N ILE A 77 -10.96 4.57 -6.08
CA ILE A 77 -10.62 5.83 -5.41
C ILE A 77 -10.92 7.01 -6.31
N THR A 78 -11.26 8.16 -5.69
CA THR A 78 -11.52 9.40 -6.42
C THR A 78 -10.21 10.05 -6.89
N LYS A 79 -10.31 11.01 -7.84
CA LYS A 79 -9.17 11.77 -8.34
C LYS A 79 -8.47 12.56 -7.22
N GLU A 80 -9.25 13.13 -6.32
CA GLU A 80 -8.75 13.88 -5.16
C GLU A 80 -7.95 12.97 -4.23
N ALA A 81 -8.48 11.76 -3.93
CA ALA A 81 -7.80 10.78 -3.11
C ALA A 81 -6.50 10.27 -3.77
N TYR A 82 -6.55 10.03 -5.10
CA TYR A 82 -5.38 9.63 -5.88
C TYR A 82 -4.27 10.69 -5.82
N ASN A 83 -4.61 11.95 -6.08
CA ASN A 83 -3.65 13.06 -6.06
C ASN A 83 -3.08 13.27 -4.65
N ALA A 84 -3.95 13.33 -3.64
CA ALA A 84 -3.54 13.48 -2.24
C ALA A 84 -2.61 12.34 -1.79
N PHE A 85 -2.88 11.10 -2.19
CA PHE A 85 -2.02 9.98 -1.85
C PHE A 85 -0.63 10.10 -2.49
N ARG A 86 -0.56 10.47 -3.77
CA ARG A 86 0.70 10.68 -4.51
C ARG A 86 1.56 11.78 -3.89
N GLU A 87 0.92 12.88 -3.51
CA GLU A 87 1.61 14.03 -2.93
C GLU A 87 2.16 13.73 -1.54
N ILE A 88 1.34 13.11 -0.71
CA ILE A 88 1.63 12.88 0.70
C ILE A 88 2.56 11.67 0.91
N ASN A 89 2.47 10.64 0.07
CA ASN A 89 3.09 9.35 0.34
C ASN A 89 4.18 8.95 -0.67
N LYS A 90 5.08 9.87 -0.99
CA LYS A 90 6.17 9.65 -1.98
C LYS A 90 7.03 8.41 -1.72
N ASN A 91 7.24 8.03 -0.45
CA ASN A 91 8.02 6.86 -0.02
C ASN A 91 7.11 5.93 0.81
N TYR A 92 5.90 5.66 0.32
CA TYR A 92 4.94 4.84 1.04
C TYR A 92 5.32 3.37 1.00
N VAL A 93 5.40 2.79 2.17
CA VAL A 93 5.47 1.35 2.35
C VAL A 93 4.26 0.93 3.18
N PRO A 94 3.37 0.09 2.65
CA PRO A 94 2.28 -0.43 3.45
C PRO A 94 2.85 -1.25 4.61
N MET A 95 2.53 -0.84 5.83
CA MET A 95 2.89 -1.59 7.03
C MET A 95 1.66 -2.31 7.54
N ALA A 96 1.68 -3.63 7.47
CA ALA A 96 0.69 -4.48 8.11
C ALA A 96 1.22 -4.99 9.45
N ALA A 97 0.31 -5.22 10.38
CA ALA A 97 0.59 -5.89 11.64
C ALA A 97 -0.08 -7.26 11.66
N GLU A 98 0.55 -8.24 12.30
CA GLU A 98 -0.09 -9.53 12.57
C GLU A 98 -1.35 -9.28 13.40
N LEU A 99 -2.49 -9.68 12.88
CA LEU A 99 -3.74 -9.65 13.63
C LEU A 99 -3.72 -10.77 14.69
N PRO A 100 -4.32 -10.55 15.88
CA PRO A 100 -4.54 -11.63 16.83
C PRO A 100 -5.32 -12.75 16.15
N ARG A 101 -4.99 -14.00 16.51
CA ARG A 101 -5.71 -15.18 16.02
C ARG A 101 -7.20 -15.08 16.39
N PRO A 102 -8.11 -15.63 15.56
CA PRO A 102 -9.52 -15.73 15.93
C PRO A 102 -9.66 -16.39 17.32
N GLY A 103 -10.29 -15.68 18.27
CA GLY A 103 -10.42 -16.10 19.66
C GLY A 103 -9.56 -15.33 20.68
N GLU A 104 -8.53 -14.61 20.26
CA GLU A 104 -7.68 -13.78 21.13
C GLU A 104 -8.17 -12.33 21.30
N SER A 105 -9.04 -11.88 20.44
CA SER A 105 -9.81 -10.63 20.61
C SER A 105 -11.12 -10.72 19.82
N GLY A 106 -12.24 -10.47 20.48
CA GLY A 106 -13.59 -10.61 19.94
C GLY A 106 -13.99 -9.58 18.86
N PHE A 107 -13.06 -9.22 17.97
CA PHE A 107 -13.32 -8.30 16.88
C PHE A 107 -13.06 -8.95 15.52
N ILE A 108 -14.13 -9.37 14.87
CA ILE A 108 -14.15 -9.52 13.41
C ILE A 108 -14.03 -8.10 12.84
N ARG A 109 -12.87 -7.73 12.34
CA ARG A 109 -12.74 -6.49 11.57
C ARG A 109 -13.27 -6.75 10.17
N GLU A 110 -14.38 -6.11 9.83
CA GLU A 110 -14.77 -5.88 8.43
C GLU A 110 -13.57 -5.37 7.64
N ALA A 111 -13.50 -5.77 6.35
CA ALA A 111 -12.42 -5.41 5.44
C ALA A 111 -12.13 -3.90 5.53
N SER A 112 -11.07 -3.57 6.24
CA SER A 112 -10.68 -2.18 6.45
C SER A 112 -10.11 -1.62 5.16
N ASN A 113 -10.50 -0.39 4.81
CA ASN A 113 -9.95 0.37 3.69
C ASN A 113 -8.41 0.19 3.62
N PRO A 114 -7.84 -0.34 2.51
CA PRO A 114 -6.41 -0.63 2.37
C PRO A 114 -5.53 0.62 2.50
N PHE A 115 -6.14 1.79 2.32
CA PHE A 115 -5.49 3.09 2.46
C PHE A 115 -5.63 3.70 3.87
N LYS A 116 -6.28 2.99 4.80
CA LYS A 116 -6.49 3.48 6.17
C LYS A 116 -5.21 3.30 7.00
N LYS A 117 -4.77 4.38 7.63
CA LYS A 117 -3.64 4.34 8.56
C LYS A 117 -3.87 3.37 9.71
N LEU A 118 -2.88 2.53 9.99
CA LEU A 118 -2.77 1.85 11.28
C LEU A 118 -2.51 2.90 12.36
N LYS A 119 -3.49 3.16 13.23
CA LYS A 119 -3.29 3.98 14.42
C LYS A 119 -2.51 3.16 15.44
N GLY A 120 -1.30 3.64 15.78
CA GLY A 120 -0.47 3.32 16.94
C GLY A 120 -0.76 2.01 17.68
N GLN A 121 -0.37 0.87 17.15
CA GLN A 121 -0.47 -0.40 17.86
C GLN A 121 0.93 -0.85 18.30
N LYS A 122 1.28 -0.50 19.54
CA LYS A 122 2.54 -0.92 20.18
C LYS A 122 2.63 -2.44 20.48
N LYS A 123 1.53 -3.19 20.28
CA LYS A 123 1.42 -4.60 20.71
C LYS A 123 1.56 -5.64 19.61
N TYR A 124 1.59 -5.27 18.32
CA TYR A 124 1.58 -6.25 17.23
C TYR A 124 2.90 -6.29 16.49
N LYS A 125 3.32 -7.49 16.14
CA LYS A 125 4.50 -7.71 15.29
C LYS A 125 4.22 -7.14 13.91
N ILE A 126 5.10 -6.28 13.44
CA ILE A 126 5.01 -5.72 12.10
C ILE A 126 5.41 -6.81 11.10
N ILE A 127 4.57 -7.04 10.10
CA ILE A 127 4.84 -7.95 8.99
C ILE A 127 5.96 -7.35 8.12
N ASP A 128 6.77 -8.20 7.51
CA ASP A 128 7.81 -7.78 6.59
C ASP A 128 7.24 -6.81 5.53
N PRO A 129 7.87 -5.64 5.28
CA PRO A 129 7.36 -4.64 4.35
C PRO A 129 7.10 -5.18 2.94
N LEU A 130 7.94 -6.08 2.43
CA LEU A 130 7.75 -6.68 1.11
C LEU A 130 6.52 -7.59 1.08
N GLU A 131 6.32 -8.39 2.13
CA GLU A 131 5.10 -9.19 2.28
C GLU A 131 3.85 -8.29 2.41
N SER A 132 3.97 -7.19 3.15
CA SER A 132 2.89 -6.21 3.28
C SER A 132 2.53 -5.56 1.95
N ILE A 133 3.52 -5.25 1.10
CA ILE A 133 3.31 -4.72 -0.26
C ILE A 133 2.52 -5.73 -1.10
N VAL A 134 2.93 -7.01 -1.10
CA VAL A 134 2.25 -8.06 -1.87
C VAL A 134 0.80 -8.23 -1.42
N LYS A 135 0.56 -8.36 -0.11
CA LYS A 135 -0.79 -8.51 0.46
C LYS A 135 -1.68 -7.31 0.15
N ASN A 136 -1.13 -6.10 0.29
CA ASN A 136 -1.88 -4.87 0.01
C ASN A 136 -2.20 -4.72 -1.48
N THR A 137 -1.28 -5.09 -2.36
CA THR A 137 -1.49 -5.10 -3.81
C THR A 137 -2.60 -6.07 -4.21
N ASP A 138 -2.54 -7.32 -3.73
CA ASP A 138 -3.59 -8.32 -3.98
C ASP A 138 -4.97 -7.82 -3.53
N TYR A 139 -5.04 -7.24 -2.32
CA TYR A 139 -6.29 -6.68 -1.81
C TYR A 139 -6.82 -5.53 -2.67
N ILE A 140 -5.95 -4.58 -3.06
CA ILE A 140 -6.36 -3.43 -3.90
C ILE A 140 -6.85 -3.92 -5.26
N VAL A 141 -6.14 -4.86 -5.90
CA VAL A 141 -6.54 -5.41 -7.20
C VAL A 141 -7.91 -6.07 -7.10
N ARG A 142 -8.14 -6.94 -6.10
CA ARG A 142 -9.43 -7.59 -5.90
C ARG A 142 -10.58 -6.59 -5.66
N MET A 143 -10.33 -5.58 -4.83
CA MET A 143 -11.34 -4.55 -4.56
C MET A 143 -11.66 -3.70 -5.79
N THR A 144 -10.64 -3.42 -6.62
CA THR A 144 -10.82 -2.69 -7.87
C THR A 144 -11.67 -3.49 -8.87
N GLU A 145 -11.39 -4.79 -9.03
CA GLU A 145 -12.17 -5.66 -9.91
C GLU A 145 -13.63 -5.82 -9.43
N LEU A 146 -13.83 -5.98 -8.12
CA LEU A 146 -15.18 -5.99 -7.55
C LEU A 146 -15.93 -4.67 -7.82
N ASN A 147 -15.23 -3.53 -7.72
CA ASN A 147 -15.84 -2.23 -8.01
C ASN A 147 -16.22 -2.08 -9.48
N LYS A 148 -15.34 -2.49 -10.40
CA LYS A 148 -15.66 -2.53 -11.85
C LYS A 148 -16.88 -3.38 -12.12
N THR A 149 -16.91 -4.62 -11.64
CA THR A 149 -18.03 -5.55 -11.81
C THR A 149 -19.35 -4.98 -11.29
N LYS A 150 -19.34 -4.32 -10.12
CA LYS A 150 -20.55 -3.66 -9.60
C LYS A 150 -21.00 -2.51 -10.49
N ASN A 151 -20.09 -1.70 -10.97
CA ASN A 151 -20.43 -0.57 -11.85
C ASN A 151 -20.97 -1.05 -13.18
N ASP A 152 -20.39 -2.10 -13.77
CA ASP A 152 -20.87 -2.70 -15.02
C ASP A 152 -22.29 -3.29 -14.84
N PHE A 153 -22.53 -3.96 -13.72
CA PHE A 153 -23.86 -4.49 -13.39
C PHE A 153 -24.90 -3.36 -13.24
N ILE A 154 -24.58 -2.30 -12.50
CA ILE A 154 -25.47 -1.13 -12.34
C ILE A 154 -25.74 -0.47 -13.69
N ASN A 155 -24.74 -0.28 -14.52
CA ASN A 155 -24.88 0.31 -15.84
C ASN A 155 -25.78 -0.54 -16.74
N THR A 156 -25.63 -1.86 -16.70
CA THR A 156 -26.48 -2.81 -17.44
C THR A 156 -27.94 -2.68 -17.02
N ILE A 157 -28.24 -2.57 -15.73
CA ILE A 157 -29.61 -2.37 -15.23
C ILE A 157 -30.16 -1.02 -15.72
N ILE A 158 -29.38 0.06 -15.60
CA ILE A 158 -29.82 1.39 -16.05
C ILE A 158 -30.12 1.40 -17.56
N GLU A 159 -29.29 0.73 -18.36
CA GLU A 159 -29.53 0.62 -19.81
C GLU A 159 -30.76 -0.22 -20.14
N ALA A 160 -30.97 -1.32 -19.41
CA ALA A 160 -32.16 -2.12 -19.57
C ALA A 160 -33.46 -1.35 -19.25
N GLN A 161 -33.47 -0.60 -18.15
CA GLN A 161 -34.56 0.29 -17.75
C GLN A 161 -34.89 1.37 -18.77
N LYS A 162 -33.86 1.93 -19.43
CA LYS A 162 -34.06 2.92 -20.49
C LYS A 162 -34.72 2.33 -21.73
N LYS A 163 -34.47 1.04 -22.02
CA LYS A 163 -35.06 0.32 -23.18
C LYS A 163 -36.47 -0.18 -22.92
N ASP A 164 -36.78 -0.57 -21.70
CA ASP A 164 -38.09 -1.05 -21.28
C ASP A 164 -38.46 -0.52 -19.88
N PRO A 165 -39.07 0.66 -19.78
CA PRO A 165 -39.46 1.30 -18.53
C PRO A 165 -40.49 0.51 -17.68
N VAL A 166 -41.11 -0.53 -18.20
CA VAL A 166 -42.21 -1.24 -17.57
C VAL A 166 -41.77 -2.60 -17.00
N SER A 167 -40.54 -3.04 -17.22
CA SER A 167 -40.08 -4.40 -16.89
C SER A 167 -39.42 -4.55 -15.51
N LEU A 168 -39.74 -3.68 -14.54
CA LEU A 168 -39.34 -3.83 -13.13
C LEU A 168 -40.54 -3.69 -12.20
#